data_80f602f977433c99d20800c70bddc5a1
#
_entry.id   80f602f977433c99d20800c70bddc5a1
#
_cell.length_a   1.000
_cell.length_b   1.000
_cell.length_c   1.000
_cell.angle_alpha   90.00
_cell.angle_beta   90.00
_cell.angle_gamma   90.00
#
_symmetry.space_group_name_H-M   'P 1'
#
loop_
_entity.id
_entity.type
_entity.pdbx_description
1 polymer ?
#
loop_
_entity_poly.entity_id
_entity_poly.type
_entity_poly.pdbx_seq_one_letter_code
_entity_poly.pdbx_strand_id
1 'polypeptide(L)'
;TVSGFNSKGWSQKYTPVAPTISKLENTSGGIKLTWNKIAGVYGYRLYHKTSSGWKRFKDTTATTYTDTAVKSGRTETYTIRCIDKNGNTVSGYNSKGWSKKYVSNGPTSIKLNKTSAYLGKKESVTLKYTLSAGSSSTVTWSSSNKNVATVSGGKVTAKGAGTATITATTANGKKATCKVTVINGTRQKLYVNSYRVRVCNFSVVVPDSCQVVYGDDCVTFVDKYNRNKYGSGTLMWVTYSGRYSTSKEYSLGYANRTKIVYQYPLGAGVGDVTDKTASQKYQNSKKDMDLAIKNTFRFE
;
A
#
# COMPACT_ATOMS: atom_id res chain seq x y z
N THR A 1 -64.41 36.43 -50.38
CA THR A 1 -63.95 35.11 -50.69
C THR A 1 -63.25 34.57 -49.44
N VAL A 2 -63.93 33.68 -48.73
CA VAL A 2 -63.42 32.97 -47.54
C VAL A 2 -62.44 31.91 -48.05
N SER A 3 -61.17 32.06 -47.76
CA SER A 3 -60.17 31.07 -48.04
C SER A 3 -60.49 29.75 -47.27
N GLY A 4 -60.66 28.67 -48.00
CA GLY A 4 -61.03 27.39 -47.44
C GLY A 4 -60.05 26.93 -46.38
N PHE A 5 -60.57 26.58 -45.22
CA PHE A 5 -59.83 25.93 -44.11
C PHE A 5 -59.41 24.54 -44.55
N ASN A 6 -58.09 24.24 -44.52
CA ASN A 6 -57.59 22.89 -44.77
C ASN A 6 -57.79 22.02 -43.54
N SER A 7 -58.85 21.23 -43.55
CA SER A 7 -59.19 20.32 -42.42
C SER A 7 -58.14 19.25 -42.10
N LYS A 8 -57.14 19.07 -42.95
CA LYS A 8 -56.04 18.07 -42.72
C LYS A 8 -54.85 18.65 -41.99
N GLY A 9 -54.85 19.95 -41.68
CA GLY A 9 -53.73 20.57 -40.96
C GLY A 9 -52.36 20.30 -41.58
N TRP A 10 -51.47 21.23 -41.51
CA TRP A 10 -50.07 21.02 -41.91
C TRP A 10 -49.34 20.41 -40.71
N SER A 11 -48.98 19.12 -40.77
CA SER A 11 -48.09 18.50 -39.78
C SER A 11 -46.69 18.31 -40.38
N GLN A 12 -45.78 19.16 -40.02
CA GLN A 12 -44.38 18.96 -40.36
C GLN A 12 -43.73 18.15 -39.22
N LYS A 13 -43.27 16.94 -39.54
CA LYS A 13 -42.54 16.11 -38.59
C LYS A 13 -41.20 16.78 -38.27
N TYR A 14 -41.07 17.34 -37.08
CA TYR A 14 -39.78 17.87 -36.62
C TYR A 14 -38.76 16.77 -36.50
N THR A 15 -37.68 16.84 -37.28
CA THR A 15 -36.53 15.95 -37.17
C THR A 15 -35.38 16.73 -36.52
N PRO A 16 -35.04 16.44 -35.26
CA PRO A 16 -33.96 17.12 -34.59
C PRO A 16 -32.63 17.01 -35.33
N VAL A 17 -31.82 18.07 -35.28
CA VAL A 17 -30.44 18.02 -35.79
C VAL A 17 -29.66 16.97 -35.03
N ALA A 18 -28.75 16.27 -35.71
CA ALA A 18 -27.89 15.29 -35.07
C ALA A 18 -26.98 15.97 -34.00
N PRO A 19 -26.87 15.42 -32.78
CA PRO A 19 -25.97 15.95 -31.79
C PRO A 19 -24.52 15.85 -32.25
N THR A 20 -23.69 16.80 -31.80
CA THR A 20 -22.26 16.83 -32.09
C THR A 20 -21.48 16.62 -30.81
N ILE A 21 -20.58 15.62 -30.76
CA ILE A 21 -19.62 15.46 -29.67
C ILE A 21 -18.61 16.62 -29.82
N SER A 22 -18.65 17.55 -28.88
CA SER A 22 -17.79 18.74 -28.86
C SER A 22 -16.42 18.44 -28.21
N LYS A 23 -16.35 17.44 -27.31
CA LYS A 23 -15.13 17.12 -26.60
C LYS A 23 -15.06 15.63 -26.25
N LEU A 24 -13.86 15.06 -26.42
CA LEU A 24 -13.45 13.74 -25.90
C LEU A 24 -12.20 13.90 -25.06
N GLU A 25 -12.29 13.58 -23.76
CA GLU A 25 -11.18 13.75 -22.80
C GLU A 25 -10.82 12.42 -22.15
N ASN A 26 -9.51 12.18 -22.02
CA ASN A 26 -9.03 11.11 -21.16
C ASN A 26 -9.17 11.53 -19.70
N THR A 27 -9.76 10.66 -18.89
CA THR A 27 -9.85 10.79 -17.44
C THR A 27 -9.14 9.61 -16.78
N SER A 28 -8.98 9.63 -15.47
CA SER A 28 -8.43 8.48 -14.72
C SER A 28 -9.29 7.22 -14.82
N GLY A 29 -10.59 7.38 -15.09
CA GLY A 29 -11.56 6.27 -15.12
C GLY A 29 -12.11 5.96 -16.51
N GLY A 30 -11.72 6.65 -17.59
CA GLY A 30 -12.29 6.40 -18.91
C GLY A 30 -12.20 7.58 -19.87
N ILE A 31 -12.96 7.53 -20.94
CA ILE A 31 -13.13 8.66 -21.90
C ILE A 31 -14.41 9.42 -21.54
N LYS A 32 -14.27 10.69 -21.18
CA LYS A 32 -15.40 11.60 -20.99
C LYS A 32 -15.82 12.20 -22.32
N LEU A 33 -17.08 11.99 -22.67
CA LEU A 33 -17.75 12.56 -23.83
C LEU A 33 -18.54 13.79 -23.37
N THR A 34 -18.50 14.86 -24.16
CA THR A 34 -19.33 16.06 -23.97
C THR A 34 -19.93 16.43 -25.33
N TRP A 35 -21.21 16.78 -25.36
CA TRP A 35 -21.90 17.14 -26.58
C TRP A 35 -22.86 18.32 -26.39
N ASN A 36 -23.30 18.91 -27.49
CA ASN A 36 -24.24 20.03 -27.48
C ASN A 36 -25.65 19.60 -27.10
N LYS A 37 -26.34 20.42 -26.32
CA LYS A 37 -27.76 20.20 -26.00
C LYS A 37 -28.60 20.48 -27.26
N ILE A 38 -29.55 19.58 -27.55
CA ILE A 38 -30.55 19.73 -28.59
C ILE A 38 -31.91 20.04 -27.93
N ALA A 39 -32.56 21.10 -28.33
CA ALA A 39 -33.88 21.44 -27.81
C ALA A 39 -34.95 20.47 -28.34
N GLY A 40 -36.00 20.25 -27.55
CA GLY A 40 -37.17 19.45 -27.96
C GLY A 40 -36.94 17.94 -27.99
N VAL A 41 -35.81 17.44 -27.50
CA VAL A 41 -35.54 15.98 -27.40
C VAL A 41 -35.62 15.51 -25.95
N TYR A 42 -35.97 14.25 -25.75
CA TYR A 42 -36.03 13.67 -24.43
C TYR A 42 -34.63 13.35 -23.88
N GLY A 43 -33.74 12.82 -24.75
CA GLY A 43 -32.39 12.42 -24.33
C GLY A 43 -31.53 12.01 -25.50
N TYR A 44 -30.47 11.30 -25.18
CA TYR A 44 -29.43 10.90 -26.11
C TYR A 44 -29.11 9.43 -25.96
N ARG A 45 -28.80 8.80 -27.09
CA ARG A 45 -28.31 7.42 -27.18
C ARG A 45 -26.91 7.43 -27.75
N LEU A 46 -25.97 6.83 -26.99
CA LEU A 46 -24.57 6.73 -27.33
C LEU A 46 -24.27 5.35 -27.92
N TYR A 47 -23.40 5.38 -28.91
CA TYR A 47 -22.91 4.18 -29.60
C TYR A 47 -21.39 4.22 -29.67
N HIS A 48 -20.77 3.03 -29.63
CA HIS A 48 -19.39 2.89 -30.08
C HIS A 48 -19.27 1.98 -31.30
N LYS A 49 -18.20 2.22 -32.06
CA LYS A 49 -17.93 1.46 -33.28
C LYS A 49 -17.30 0.11 -32.92
N THR A 50 -17.84 -0.95 -33.44
CA THR A 50 -17.31 -2.31 -33.35
C THR A 50 -16.97 -2.84 -34.74
N SER A 51 -16.36 -4.01 -34.85
CA SER A 51 -16.14 -4.70 -36.13
C SER A 51 -17.44 -4.96 -36.89
N SER A 52 -18.57 -5.14 -36.17
CA SER A 52 -19.90 -5.40 -36.73
C SER A 52 -20.76 -4.12 -36.91
N GLY A 53 -20.18 -2.94 -36.72
CA GLY A 53 -20.91 -1.65 -36.86
C GLY A 53 -21.09 -0.91 -35.53
N TRP A 54 -22.11 -0.06 -35.49
CA TRP A 54 -22.40 0.77 -34.32
C TRP A 54 -23.20 -0.01 -33.27
N LYS A 55 -22.65 -0.17 -32.07
CA LYS A 55 -23.30 -0.84 -30.96
C LYS A 55 -23.72 0.18 -29.90
N ARG A 56 -25.03 0.19 -29.55
CA ARG A 56 -25.55 0.97 -28.43
C ARG A 56 -24.91 0.52 -27.13
N PHE A 57 -24.57 1.48 -26.25
CA PHE A 57 -24.06 1.17 -24.90
C PHE A 57 -24.66 2.02 -23.79
N LYS A 58 -25.25 3.22 -24.10
CA LYS A 58 -25.82 4.09 -23.08
C LYS A 58 -26.94 4.97 -23.62
N ASP A 59 -28.01 5.16 -22.84
CA ASP A 59 -28.99 6.22 -22.98
C ASP A 59 -28.88 7.16 -21.78
N THR A 60 -29.06 8.48 -22.00
CA THR A 60 -28.94 9.51 -20.96
C THR A 60 -29.67 10.78 -21.35
N THR A 61 -30.14 11.55 -20.37
CA THR A 61 -30.69 12.90 -20.56
C THR A 61 -29.62 14.00 -20.38
N ALA A 62 -28.46 13.63 -19.83
CA ALA A 62 -27.30 14.52 -19.66
C ALA A 62 -26.64 14.83 -21.01
N THR A 63 -25.80 15.86 -21.05
CA THR A 63 -24.94 16.22 -22.17
C THR A 63 -23.50 15.81 -22.01
N THR A 64 -23.24 14.98 -20.99
CA THR A 64 -21.92 14.38 -20.73
C THR A 64 -22.06 12.93 -20.28
N TYR A 65 -21.06 12.10 -20.59
CA TYR A 65 -20.94 10.74 -20.09
C TYR A 65 -19.49 10.30 -20.06
N THR A 66 -19.10 9.49 -19.07
CA THR A 66 -17.77 8.88 -19.03
C THR A 66 -17.90 7.38 -19.33
N ASP A 67 -17.29 6.95 -20.43
CA ASP A 67 -17.18 5.53 -20.76
C ASP A 67 -16.02 4.93 -19.98
N THR A 68 -16.37 4.11 -19.00
CA THR A 68 -15.41 3.42 -18.11
C THR A 68 -15.01 2.02 -18.60
N ALA A 69 -15.64 1.52 -19.69
CA ALA A 69 -15.35 0.21 -20.23
C ALA A 69 -14.13 0.19 -21.17
N VAL A 70 -13.53 1.34 -21.42
CA VAL A 70 -12.38 1.52 -22.32
C VAL A 70 -11.09 0.95 -21.72
N LYS A 71 -10.20 0.43 -22.58
CA LYS A 71 -8.90 -0.11 -22.19
C LYS A 71 -7.78 0.83 -22.64
N SER A 72 -6.84 1.13 -21.73
CA SER A 72 -5.69 2.00 -22.07
C SER A 72 -4.92 1.47 -23.29
N GLY A 73 -4.54 2.39 -24.16
CA GLY A 73 -3.86 2.09 -25.41
C GLY A 73 -4.77 1.86 -26.61
N ARG A 74 -6.07 1.65 -26.41
CA ARG A 74 -7.07 1.48 -27.50
C ARG A 74 -7.66 2.81 -27.95
N THR A 75 -8.00 2.86 -29.23
CA THR A 75 -8.79 3.97 -29.81
C THR A 75 -10.23 3.53 -29.86
N GLU A 76 -11.11 4.32 -29.22
CA GLU A 76 -12.54 4.15 -29.25
C GLU A 76 -13.16 5.21 -30.18
N THR A 77 -14.22 4.85 -30.89
CA THR A 77 -14.94 5.73 -31.80
C THR A 77 -16.40 5.76 -31.41
N TYR A 78 -16.94 6.94 -31.23
CA TYR A 78 -18.29 7.17 -30.71
C TYR A 78 -19.15 7.88 -31.72
N THR A 79 -20.46 7.65 -31.65
CA THR A 79 -21.48 8.49 -32.24
C THR A 79 -22.68 8.61 -31.30
N ILE A 80 -23.56 9.57 -31.59
CA ILE A 80 -24.66 9.92 -30.71
C ILE A 80 -25.89 10.29 -31.54
N ARG A 81 -27.08 9.91 -31.03
CA ARG A 81 -28.39 10.27 -31.61
C ARG A 81 -29.32 10.82 -30.54
N CYS A 82 -30.27 11.66 -30.94
CA CYS A 82 -31.37 12.04 -30.09
C CYS A 82 -32.39 10.91 -29.95
N ILE A 83 -33.03 10.82 -28.77
CA ILE A 83 -34.15 9.91 -28.52
C ILE A 83 -35.38 10.67 -28.02
N ASP A 84 -36.56 10.12 -28.31
CA ASP A 84 -37.83 10.56 -27.73
C ASP A 84 -38.08 9.87 -26.37
N LYS A 85 -39.21 10.20 -25.71
CA LYS A 85 -39.63 9.61 -24.42
C LYS A 85 -39.86 8.12 -24.47
N ASN A 86 -40.10 7.57 -25.64
CA ASN A 86 -40.30 6.12 -25.84
C ASN A 86 -38.98 5.40 -26.17
N GLY A 87 -37.86 6.13 -26.21
CA GLY A 87 -36.54 5.57 -26.53
C GLY A 87 -36.33 5.35 -28.05
N ASN A 88 -37.19 5.88 -28.93
CA ASN A 88 -36.94 5.82 -30.36
C ASN A 88 -35.90 6.87 -30.78
N THR A 89 -35.02 6.52 -31.71
CA THR A 89 -34.08 7.51 -32.26
C THR A 89 -34.79 8.45 -33.25
N VAL A 90 -34.66 9.76 -32.99
CA VAL A 90 -35.37 10.82 -33.74
C VAL A 90 -34.45 11.76 -34.54
N SER A 91 -33.13 11.56 -34.48
CA SER A 91 -32.16 12.32 -35.24
C SER A 91 -31.27 11.45 -36.13
N GLY A 92 -30.61 12.06 -37.12
CA GLY A 92 -29.43 11.50 -37.77
C GLY A 92 -28.26 11.30 -36.79
N TYR A 93 -27.11 10.89 -37.33
CA TYR A 93 -25.87 10.72 -36.60
C TYR A 93 -24.64 10.92 -37.48
N ASN A 94 -23.48 11.18 -36.89
CA ASN A 94 -22.23 11.20 -37.62
C ASN A 94 -21.76 9.77 -37.90
N SER A 95 -21.81 9.35 -39.14
CA SER A 95 -21.43 8.00 -39.60
C SER A 95 -19.92 7.74 -39.50
N LYS A 96 -19.08 8.79 -39.52
CA LYS A 96 -17.63 8.68 -39.30
C LYS A 96 -17.31 8.54 -37.81
N GLY A 97 -18.13 9.10 -36.92
CA GLY A 97 -17.93 9.18 -35.49
C GLY A 97 -16.81 10.13 -35.06
N TRP A 98 -16.57 10.16 -33.77
CA TRP A 98 -15.47 10.90 -33.12
C TRP A 98 -14.60 9.90 -32.41
N SER A 99 -13.28 9.93 -32.67
CA SER A 99 -12.33 8.95 -32.15
C SER A 99 -11.39 9.54 -31.10
N LYS A 100 -11.09 8.76 -30.07
CA LYS A 100 -10.11 9.11 -29.05
C LYS A 100 -9.32 7.86 -28.64
N LYS A 101 -7.99 7.95 -28.66
CA LYS A 101 -7.14 6.97 -28.03
C LYS A 101 -7.23 7.14 -26.51
N TYR A 102 -7.68 6.11 -25.81
CA TYR A 102 -7.69 6.16 -24.36
C TYR A 102 -6.27 5.98 -23.82
N VAL A 103 -5.83 6.96 -23.06
CA VAL A 103 -4.61 6.87 -22.26
C VAL A 103 -5.05 7.10 -20.83
N SER A 104 -5.00 6.06 -20.00
CA SER A 104 -5.34 6.22 -18.59
C SER A 104 -4.42 7.27 -17.97
N ASN A 105 -5.00 8.33 -17.46
CA ASN A 105 -4.31 9.26 -16.57
C ASN A 105 -4.17 8.57 -15.20
N GLY A 106 -3.35 7.50 -15.17
CA GLY A 106 -3.06 6.78 -13.94
C GLY A 106 -2.41 7.68 -12.90
N PRO A 107 -2.19 7.18 -11.70
CA PRO A 107 -1.63 7.97 -10.62
C PRO A 107 -0.27 8.57 -11.00
N THR A 108 -0.05 9.83 -10.66
CA THR A 108 1.24 10.51 -10.81
C THR A 108 2.24 10.03 -9.76
N SER A 109 1.75 9.52 -8.63
CA SER A 109 2.56 8.96 -7.55
C SER A 109 1.83 7.84 -6.80
N ILE A 110 2.63 6.98 -6.18
CA ILE A 110 2.21 5.99 -5.19
C ILE A 110 3.09 6.14 -3.96
N LYS A 111 2.52 6.03 -2.77
CA LYS A 111 3.25 6.04 -1.49
C LYS A 111 2.84 4.84 -0.65
N LEU A 112 3.79 4.29 0.11
CA LEU A 112 3.52 3.27 1.12
C LEU A 112 3.43 3.89 2.51
N ASN A 113 2.63 3.29 3.38
CA ASN A 113 2.53 3.68 4.80
C ASN A 113 3.80 3.40 5.61
N LYS A 114 4.73 2.60 5.06
CA LYS A 114 6.03 2.28 5.67
C LYS A 114 7.10 2.22 4.58
N THR A 115 8.26 2.80 4.84
CA THR A 115 9.46 2.72 3.99
C THR A 115 10.45 1.66 4.49
N SER A 116 10.29 1.23 5.75
CA SER A 116 11.05 0.13 6.34
C SER A 116 10.17 -0.70 7.29
N ALA A 117 10.52 -1.97 7.47
CA ALA A 117 9.91 -2.86 8.45
C ALA A 117 10.93 -3.88 8.96
N TYR A 118 10.82 -4.26 10.23
CA TYR A 118 11.65 -5.26 10.89
C TYR A 118 10.74 -6.38 11.42
N LEU A 119 11.05 -7.60 11.08
CA LEU A 119 10.25 -8.79 11.39
C LEU A 119 11.14 -9.88 11.96
N GLY A 120 10.60 -10.67 12.87
CA GLY A 120 11.12 -11.98 13.19
C GLY A 120 10.67 -13.04 12.19
N LYS A 121 11.18 -14.25 12.31
CA LYS A 121 10.73 -15.39 11.50
C LYS A 121 9.23 -15.61 11.64
N LYS A 122 8.56 -15.94 10.55
CA LYS A 122 7.12 -16.20 10.45
C LYS A 122 6.21 -15.00 10.74
N GLU A 123 6.75 -13.85 11.13
CA GLU A 123 5.94 -12.64 11.30
C GLU A 123 5.46 -12.07 9.97
N SER A 124 4.43 -11.25 10.04
CA SER A 124 3.91 -10.54 8.88
C SER A 124 3.59 -9.09 9.19
N VAL A 125 3.65 -8.25 8.16
CA VAL A 125 3.24 -6.85 8.21
C VAL A 125 2.40 -6.53 6.97
N THR A 126 1.36 -5.72 7.14
CA THR A 126 0.55 -5.24 6.02
C THR A 126 1.05 -3.86 5.59
N LEU A 127 1.47 -3.75 4.35
CA LEU A 127 1.76 -2.49 3.68
C LEU A 127 0.48 -1.99 3.01
N LYS A 128 0.14 -0.73 3.28
CA LYS A 128 -0.95 -0.02 2.61
C LYS A 128 -0.33 1.00 1.66
N TYR A 129 -0.99 1.25 0.53
CA TYR A 129 -0.57 2.27 -0.41
C TYR A 129 -1.60 3.39 -0.53
N THR A 130 -1.13 4.56 -0.94
CA THR A 130 -1.96 5.70 -1.30
C THR A 130 -1.53 6.19 -2.67
N LEU A 131 -2.50 6.41 -3.56
CA LEU A 131 -2.27 6.98 -4.88
C LEU A 131 -2.48 8.50 -4.83
N SER A 132 -1.96 9.23 -5.82
CA SER A 132 -2.27 10.66 -6.00
C SER A 132 -3.78 10.88 -6.07
N ALA A 133 -4.25 12.03 -5.56
CA ALA A 133 -5.67 12.34 -5.41
C ALA A 133 -6.45 12.17 -6.73
N GLY A 134 -7.66 11.61 -6.64
CA GLY A 134 -8.55 11.41 -7.79
C GLY A 134 -8.11 10.34 -8.79
N SER A 135 -7.07 9.56 -8.49
CA SER A 135 -6.57 8.51 -9.38
C SER A 135 -6.89 7.11 -8.84
N SER A 136 -7.04 6.17 -9.77
CA SER A 136 -7.18 4.73 -9.48
C SER A 136 -6.19 3.94 -10.34
N SER A 137 -5.75 2.79 -9.84
CA SER A 137 -4.88 1.87 -10.57
C SER A 137 -4.89 0.51 -9.90
N THR A 138 -4.74 -0.55 -10.69
CA THR A 138 -4.31 -1.84 -10.16
C THR A 138 -2.87 -1.69 -9.68
N VAL A 139 -2.59 -2.26 -8.51
CA VAL A 139 -1.25 -2.26 -7.92
C VAL A 139 -0.76 -3.70 -7.82
N THR A 140 0.38 -3.95 -8.43
CA THR A 140 1.10 -5.23 -8.36
C THR A 140 2.20 -5.14 -7.30
N TRP A 141 2.48 -6.26 -6.65
CA TRP A 141 3.47 -6.36 -5.58
C TRP A 141 4.58 -7.34 -5.96
N SER A 142 5.80 -7.00 -5.62
CA SER A 142 6.95 -7.88 -5.83
C SER A 142 7.93 -7.80 -4.66
N SER A 143 8.72 -8.85 -4.48
CA SER A 143 9.83 -8.92 -3.54
C SER A 143 11.12 -9.16 -4.29
N SER A 144 12.18 -8.44 -3.92
CA SER A 144 13.53 -8.63 -4.48
C SER A 144 14.17 -9.96 -4.05
N ASN A 145 13.71 -10.53 -2.91
CA ASN A 145 14.20 -11.82 -2.40
C ASN A 145 13.06 -12.57 -1.69
N LYS A 146 12.47 -13.54 -2.38
CA LYS A 146 11.36 -14.35 -1.85
C LYS A 146 11.79 -15.33 -0.75
N ASN A 147 13.08 -15.65 -0.65
CA ASN A 147 13.61 -16.48 0.44
C ASN A 147 13.66 -15.71 1.76
N VAL A 148 13.77 -14.38 1.71
CA VAL A 148 13.72 -13.50 2.88
C VAL A 148 12.29 -13.10 3.21
N ALA A 149 11.53 -12.60 2.24
CA ALA A 149 10.15 -12.18 2.45
C ALA A 149 9.31 -12.35 1.19
N THR A 150 8.08 -12.82 1.34
CA THR A 150 7.06 -12.87 0.27
C THR A 150 6.02 -11.79 0.47
N VAL A 151 5.33 -11.39 -0.61
CA VAL A 151 4.24 -10.41 -0.54
C VAL A 151 3.05 -10.85 -1.38
N SER A 152 1.83 -10.68 -0.85
CA SER A 152 0.57 -10.91 -1.55
C SER A 152 -0.44 -9.87 -1.07
N GLY A 153 -1.03 -9.08 -1.98
CA GLY A 153 -2.02 -8.05 -1.64
C GLY A 153 -1.55 -7.02 -0.61
N GLY A 154 -0.22 -6.76 -0.53
CA GLY A 154 0.39 -5.89 0.47
C GLY A 154 0.74 -6.57 1.80
N LYS A 155 0.25 -7.79 2.07
CA LYS A 155 0.69 -8.58 3.23
C LYS A 155 2.06 -9.18 2.94
N VAL A 156 3.06 -8.72 3.67
CA VAL A 156 4.44 -9.21 3.64
C VAL A 156 4.62 -10.26 4.72
N THR A 157 5.16 -11.43 4.36
CA THR A 157 5.43 -12.54 5.30
C THR A 157 6.91 -12.85 5.30
N ALA A 158 7.52 -12.81 6.48
CA ALA A 158 8.92 -13.17 6.70
C ALA A 158 9.13 -14.67 6.52
N LYS A 159 10.14 -15.05 5.73
CA LYS A 159 10.51 -16.45 5.44
C LYS A 159 11.86 -16.81 6.05
N GLY A 160 12.90 -16.07 5.76
CA GLY A 160 14.26 -16.30 6.24
C GLY A 160 14.97 -14.99 6.58
N ALA A 161 16.04 -15.10 7.36
CA ALA A 161 16.84 -13.94 7.77
C ALA A 161 17.47 -13.22 6.56
N GLY A 162 17.60 -11.90 6.67
CA GLY A 162 18.18 -11.05 5.63
C GLY A 162 17.35 -9.83 5.32
N THR A 163 17.58 -9.26 4.15
CA THR A 163 16.88 -8.05 3.69
C THR A 163 16.25 -8.29 2.33
N ALA A 164 15.01 -7.84 2.17
CA ALA A 164 14.30 -7.81 0.90
C ALA A 164 13.67 -6.43 0.69
N THR A 165 13.62 -5.98 -0.57
CA THR A 165 12.87 -4.79 -0.96
C THR A 165 11.52 -5.22 -1.52
N ILE A 166 10.45 -4.78 -0.88
CA ILE A 166 9.09 -4.97 -1.36
C ILE A 166 8.71 -3.75 -2.21
N THR A 167 8.22 -4.01 -3.41
CA THR A 167 7.85 -2.97 -4.37
C THR A 167 6.38 -3.08 -4.73
N ALA A 168 5.66 -1.97 -4.61
CA ALA A 168 4.32 -1.76 -5.14
C ALA A 168 4.43 -1.00 -6.48
N THR A 169 3.81 -1.51 -7.53
CA THR A 169 3.87 -0.91 -8.88
C THR A 169 2.46 -0.71 -9.42
N THR A 170 2.15 0.50 -9.86
CA THR A 170 0.88 0.83 -10.53
C THR A 170 0.88 0.37 -11.98
N ALA A 171 -0.30 0.27 -12.62
CA ALA A 171 -0.42 -0.12 -14.03
C ALA A 171 0.35 0.80 -14.99
N ASN A 172 0.54 2.08 -14.64
CA ASN A 172 1.32 3.05 -15.42
C ASN A 172 2.79 3.16 -14.97
N GLY A 173 3.30 2.18 -14.17
CA GLY A 173 4.70 2.04 -13.83
C GLY A 173 5.22 2.88 -12.66
N LYS A 174 4.37 3.61 -11.92
CA LYS A 174 4.82 4.30 -10.69
C LYS A 174 5.12 3.29 -9.61
N LYS A 175 6.20 3.52 -8.84
CA LYS A 175 6.69 2.57 -7.85
C LYS A 175 6.86 3.22 -6.48
N ALA A 176 6.61 2.42 -5.44
CA ALA A 176 6.99 2.72 -4.06
C ALA A 176 7.57 1.47 -3.41
N THR A 177 8.55 1.65 -2.53
CA THR A 177 9.31 0.55 -1.95
C THR A 177 9.29 0.58 -0.42
N CYS A 178 9.41 -0.60 0.17
CA CYS A 178 9.64 -0.79 1.59
C CYS A 178 10.79 -1.77 1.79
N LYS A 179 11.83 -1.37 2.53
CA LYS A 179 12.92 -2.25 2.93
C LYS A 179 12.48 -3.11 4.10
N VAL A 180 12.43 -4.42 3.92
CA VAL A 180 12.07 -5.39 4.97
C VAL A 180 13.30 -6.11 5.42
N THR A 181 13.61 -6.01 6.72
CA THR A 181 14.71 -6.76 7.36
C THR A 181 14.10 -7.84 8.24
N VAL A 182 14.44 -9.07 7.95
CA VAL A 182 14.03 -10.24 8.76
C VAL A 182 15.19 -10.62 9.65
N ILE A 183 14.98 -10.51 10.95
CA ILE A 183 15.94 -10.90 11.99
C ILE A 183 15.87 -12.41 12.15
N ASN A 184 17.03 -13.06 12.30
CA ASN A 184 17.12 -14.50 12.55
C ASN A 184 16.70 -14.82 13.99
N GLY A 185 15.41 -14.69 14.28
CA GLY A 185 14.85 -14.88 15.63
C GLY A 185 13.33 -14.88 15.61
N THR A 186 12.74 -15.11 16.75
CA THR A 186 11.29 -15.16 16.96
C THR A 186 10.86 -14.12 17.98
N ARG A 187 9.62 -13.60 17.84
CA ARG A 187 9.06 -12.71 18.85
C ARG A 187 8.76 -13.46 20.12
N GLN A 188 9.22 -12.91 21.22
CA GLN A 188 8.92 -13.39 22.56
C GLN A 188 8.20 -12.30 23.35
N LYS A 189 7.24 -12.71 24.18
CA LYS A 189 6.60 -11.87 25.19
C LYS A 189 7.40 -12.02 26.47
N LEU A 190 7.86 -10.91 27.00
CA LEU A 190 8.75 -10.83 28.14
C LEU A 190 8.19 -9.84 29.16
N TYR A 191 8.70 -9.86 30.37
CA TYR A 191 8.33 -8.91 31.40
C TYR A 191 9.52 -8.52 32.27
N VAL A 192 9.49 -7.29 32.75
CA VAL A 192 10.32 -6.83 33.88
C VAL A 192 9.39 -6.74 35.08
N ASN A 193 9.72 -7.46 36.14
CA ASN A 193 9.00 -7.41 37.41
C ASN A 193 9.89 -6.80 38.47
N SER A 194 9.50 -5.65 39.03
CA SER A 194 10.24 -4.99 40.08
C SER A 194 9.28 -4.26 41.01
N TYR A 195 9.69 -4.04 42.25
CA TYR A 195 8.91 -3.29 43.22
C TYR A 195 8.62 -1.84 42.76
N ARG A 196 9.41 -1.28 41.81
CA ARG A 196 9.25 0.07 41.25
C ARG A 196 8.30 0.13 40.06
N VAL A 197 8.31 -0.88 39.22
CA VAL A 197 7.59 -0.91 37.93
C VAL A 197 6.36 -1.81 37.99
N ARG A 198 6.21 -2.60 39.09
CA ARG A 198 5.27 -3.70 39.22
C ARG A 198 5.51 -4.75 38.14
N VAL A 199 4.75 -4.73 37.05
CA VAL A 199 5.00 -5.60 35.90
C VAL A 199 4.97 -4.73 34.64
N CYS A 200 6.03 -4.78 33.86
CA CYS A 200 6.12 -4.18 32.54
C CYS A 200 6.18 -5.30 31.52
N ASN A 201 5.09 -5.54 30.82
CA ASN A 201 5.03 -6.51 29.74
C ASN A 201 5.51 -5.86 28.44
N PHE A 202 6.30 -6.59 27.66
CA PHE A 202 6.76 -6.17 26.37
C PHE A 202 7.00 -7.36 25.46
N SER A 203 7.12 -7.11 24.18
CA SER A 203 7.57 -8.10 23.23
C SER A 203 8.72 -7.59 22.38
N VAL A 204 9.61 -8.47 22.01
CA VAL A 204 10.76 -8.19 21.15
C VAL A 204 11.12 -9.44 20.34
N VAL A 205 11.68 -9.25 19.15
CA VAL A 205 12.28 -10.38 18.42
C VAL A 205 13.59 -10.74 19.10
N VAL A 206 13.68 -11.95 19.63
CA VAL A 206 14.92 -12.50 20.24
C VAL A 206 15.65 -13.27 19.16
N PRO A 207 16.88 -12.86 18.78
CA PRO A 207 17.69 -13.61 17.83
C PRO A 207 17.95 -15.04 18.30
N ASP A 208 18.05 -15.97 17.35
CA ASP A 208 18.31 -17.39 17.67
C ASP A 208 19.67 -17.60 18.35
N SER A 209 20.61 -16.67 18.18
CA SER A 209 21.90 -16.66 18.88
C SER A 209 21.82 -16.24 20.35
N CYS A 210 20.64 -15.72 20.78
CA CYS A 210 20.46 -15.18 22.12
C CYS A 210 19.58 -16.09 22.98
N GLN A 211 19.79 -16.04 24.30
CA GLN A 211 18.94 -16.61 25.33
C GLN A 211 18.44 -15.52 26.25
N VAL A 212 17.21 -15.66 26.74
CA VAL A 212 16.63 -14.78 27.75
C VAL A 212 16.82 -15.36 29.12
N VAL A 213 17.27 -14.51 30.04
CA VAL A 213 17.42 -14.87 31.47
C VAL A 213 16.73 -13.78 32.28
N TYR A 214 15.86 -14.18 33.20
CA TYR A 214 15.19 -13.28 34.12
C TYR A 214 16.04 -13.05 35.36
N GLY A 215 16.21 -11.78 35.72
CA GLY A 215 16.74 -11.34 37.00
C GLY A 215 15.66 -10.66 37.82
N ASP A 216 15.99 -10.23 39.06
CA ASP A 216 15.04 -9.67 40.01
C ASP A 216 14.33 -8.40 39.46
N ASP A 217 15.08 -7.56 38.75
CA ASP A 217 14.58 -6.29 38.24
C ASP A 217 14.88 -6.08 36.74
N CYS A 218 15.23 -7.13 36.03
CA CYS A 218 15.62 -7.02 34.63
C CYS A 218 15.38 -8.30 33.83
N VAL A 219 15.34 -8.10 32.52
CA VAL A 219 15.48 -9.19 31.55
C VAL A 219 16.84 -9.05 30.90
N THR A 220 17.61 -10.15 30.98
CA THR A 220 18.97 -10.23 30.45
C THR A 220 18.98 -11.05 29.17
N PHE A 221 19.58 -10.49 28.12
CA PHE A 221 19.85 -11.21 26.88
C PHE A 221 21.31 -11.65 26.88
N VAL A 222 21.53 -12.96 26.78
CA VAL A 222 22.87 -13.55 26.79
C VAL A 222 23.17 -14.30 25.51
N ASP A 223 24.44 -14.33 25.12
CA ASP A 223 24.91 -15.11 23.99
C ASP A 223 24.87 -16.61 24.31
N LYS A 224 24.17 -17.40 23.52
CA LYS A 224 24.08 -18.87 23.71
C LYS A 224 25.42 -19.59 23.61
N TYR A 225 26.32 -19.06 22.78
CA TYR A 225 27.56 -19.76 22.43
C TYR A 225 28.69 -19.55 23.45
N ASN A 226 28.65 -18.43 24.20
CA ASN A 226 29.76 -18.03 25.09
C ASN A 226 29.43 -18.11 26.58
N ARG A 227 28.22 -18.54 26.96
CA ARG A 227 27.74 -18.51 28.35
C ARG A 227 28.62 -19.24 29.36
N ASN A 228 29.23 -20.33 28.97
CA ASN A 228 29.95 -21.22 29.92
C ASN A 228 31.48 -21.11 29.83
N LYS A 229 32.03 -20.38 28.86
CA LYS A 229 33.47 -20.40 28.61
C LYS A 229 34.17 -19.07 28.94
N TYR A 230 33.44 -17.93 28.88
CA TYR A 230 34.05 -16.60 28.92
C TYR A 230 33.28 -15.59 29.79
N GLY A 231 32.70 -16.01 30.90
CA GLY A 231 31.92 -15.14 31.77
C GLY A 231 30.43 -15.15 31.50
N SER A 232 29.70 -14.10 31.86
CA SER A 232 28.24 -14.08 31.80
C SER A 232 27.65 -14.11 30.38
N GLY A 233 28.44 -13.82 29.35
CA GLY A 233 27.98 -13.70 27.96
C GLY A 233 26.86 -12.68 27.77
N THR A 234 26.68 -11.76 28.73
CA THR A 234 25.59 -10.77 28.73
C THR A 234 25.75 -9.80 27.58
N LEU A 235 24.72 -9.67 26.78
CA LEU A 235 24.66 -8.75 25.65
C LEU A 235 24.05 -7.41 26.04
N MET A 236 22.93 -7.46 26.76
CA MET A 236 22.23 -6.29 27.26
C MET A 236 21.18 -6.67 28.32
N TRP A 237 20.71 -5.66 29.04
CA TRP A 237 19.57 -5.74 29.94
C TRP A 237 18.43 -4.84 29.47
N VAL A 238 17.19 -5.26 29.73
CA VAL A 238 16.03 -4.38 29.75
C VAL A 238 15.60 -4.22 31.20
N THR A 239 15.54 -2.98 31.68
CA THR A 239 15.25 -2.63 33.06
C THR A 239 14.66 -1.22 33.16
N TYR A 240 14.45 -0.71 34.38
CA TYR A 240 14.08 0.69 34.59
C TYR A 240 15.33 1.59 34.67
N SER A 241 15.15 2.88 34.36
CA SER A 241 16.23 3.87 34.38
C SER A 241 16.79 4.07 35.80
N GLY A 242 18.12 4.17 35.91
CA GLY A 242 18.82 4.34 37.16
C GLY A 242 19.12 3.04 37.91
N ARG A 243 18.78 1.86 37.35
CA ARG A 243 19.10 0.56 38.01
C ARG A 243 20.60 0.30 38.07
N TYR A 244 21.30 0.64 36.99
CA TYR A 244 22.75 0.49 36.85
C TYR A 244 23.36 1.84 36.52
N SER A 245 23.74 2.60 37.53
CA SER A 245 24.15 4.02 37.42
C SER A 245 25.37 4.26 36.53
N THR A 246 26.18 3.23 36.31
CA THR A 246 27.43 3.34 35.54
C THR A 246 27.29 2.94 34.08
N SER A 247 26.15 2.41 33.66
CA SER A 247 25.92 1.96 32.27
C SER A 247 25.19 3.03 31.46
N LYS A 248 25.56 3.15 30.20
CA LYS A 248 24.84 4.03 29.27
C LYS A 248 23.43 3.48 29.01
N GLU A 249 22.43 4.33 29.24
CA GLU A 249 21.02 4.00 29.06
C GLU A 249 20.49 4.45 27.73
N TYR A 250 19.64 3.60 27.12
CA TYR A 250 18.91 3.90 25.88
C TYR A 250 17.41 3.70 26.15
N SER A 251 16.65 4.77 25.99
CA SER A 251 15.21 4.76 26.28
C SER A 251 14.42 3.85 25.36
N LEU A 252 13.55 3.02 25.93
CA LEU A 252 12.53 2.25 25.22
C LEU A 252 11.13 2.88 25.37
N GLY A 253 10.94 3.79 26.33
CA GLY A 253 9.68 4.42 26.63
C GLY A 253 9.35 4.39 28.14
N TYR A 254 8.08 4.47 28.47
CA TYR A 254 7.60 4.52 29.85
C TYR A 254 6.55 3.46 30.11
N ALA A 255 6.64 2.79 31.24
CA ALA A 255 5.63 1.92 31.81
C ALA A 255 5.32 2.39 33.24
N ASN A 256 4.03 2.60 33.57
CA ASN A 256 3.58 3.06 34.90
C ASN A 256 4.38 4.27 35.44
N ARG A 257 4.60 5.29 34.56
CA ARG A 257 5.41 6.50 34.83
C ARG A 257 6.89 6.25 35.05
N THR A 258 7.37 5.01 34.94
CA THR A 258 8.78 4.66 35.05
C THR A 258 9.40 4.47 33.67
N LYS A 259 10.56 5.09 33.46
CA LYS A 259 11.30 4.99 32.20
C LYS A 259 11.90 3.61 32.09
N ILE A 260 11.57 2.89 31.01
CA ILE A 260 12.17 1.60 30.66
C ILE A 260 13.30 1.84 29.67
N VAL A 261 14.42 1.22 29.95
CA VAL A 261 15.65 1.39 29.18
C VAL A 261 16.27 0.03 28.87
N TYR A 262 17.11 0.01 27.87
CA TYR A 262 18.09 -1.05 27.72
C TYR A 262 19.50 -0.51 27.96
N GLN A 263 20.35 -1.35 28.53
CA GLN A 263 21.71 -1.02 28.93
C GLN A 263 22.67 -2.10 28.46
N TYR A 264 23.88 -1.71 28.17
CA TYR A 264 24.97 -2.65 27.93
C TYR A 264 25.83 -2.79 29.19
N PRO A 265 26.37 -4.00 29.48
CA PRO A 265 27.33 -4.16 30.56
C PRO A 265 28.58 -3.31 30.33
N LEU A 266 29.05 -2.63 31.37
CA LEU A 266 30.34 -1.95 31.36
C LEU A 266 31.45 -2.97 31.17
N GLY A 267 32.37 -2.73 30.27
CA GLY A 267 33.50 -3.63 30.06
C GLY A 267 33.14 -5.00 29.52
N ALA A 268 31.94 -5.20 29.00
CA ALA A 268 31.57 -6.39 28.26
C ALA A 268 32.33 -6.49 26.93
N GLY A 269 33.62 -6.39 27.02
CA GLY A 269 34.53 -7.06 26.13
C GLY A 269 34.44 -8.54 26.44
N VAL A 270 34.53 -9.38 25.47
CA VAL A 270 34.87 -10.79 25.66
C VAL A 270 36.20 -10.76 26.40
N GLY A 271 36.21 -11.03 27.72
CA GLY A 271 37.45 -11.09 28.47
C GLY A 271 38.39 -12.04 27.75
N ASP A 272 39.64 -11.69 27.64
CA ASP A 272 40.78 -12.36 27.00
C ASP A 272 40.45 -13.63 26.16
N VAL A 273 39.66 -13.45 25.11
CA VAL A 273 39.30 -14.53 24.23
C VAL A 273 40.36 -14.63 23.15
N THR A 274 41.29 -15.51 23.39
CA THR A 274 42.28 -15.93 22.38
C THR A 274 41.64 -16.57 21.14
N ASP A 275 40.37 -17.05 21.28
CA ASP A 275 39.57 -17.59 20.19
C ASP A 275 38.85 -16.48 19.41
N LYS A 276 39.42 -16.08 18.28
CA LYS A 276 38.85 -15.07 17.37
C LYS A 276 37.45 -15.43 16.86
N THR A 277 37.14 -16.74 16.75
CA THR A 277 35.84 -17.22 16.27
C THR A 277 34.76 -17.01 17.33
N ALA A 278 35.04 -17.27 18.58
CA ALA A 278 34.11 -17.03 19.68
C ALA A 278 33.84 -15.54 19.90
N SER A 279 34.91 -14.72 19.82
CA SER A 279 34.78 -13.26 19.83
C SER A 279 33.88 -12.73 18.69
N GLN A 280 34.08 -13.21 17.48
CA GLN A 280 33.26 -12.82 16.34
C GLN A 280 31.79 -13.23 16.48
N LYS A 281 31.51 -14.43 16.98
CA LYS A 281 30.14 -14.89 17.27
C LYS A 281 29.46 -14.01 18.30
N TYR A 282 30.14 -13.67 19.41
CA TYR A 282 29.63 -12.74 20.42
C TYR A 282 29.27 -11.36 19.81
N GLN A 283 30.17 -10.78 19.02
CA GLN A 283 29.94 -9.49 18.38
C GLN A 283 28.76 -9.54 17.40
N ASN A 284 28.60 -10.64 16.69
CA ASN A 284 27.45 -10.84 15.80
C ASN A 284 26.15 -10.94 16.61
N SER A 285 26.12 -11.74 17.69
CA SER A 285 24.95 -11.85 18.58
C SER A 285 24.59 -10.51 19.21
N LYS A 286 25.56 -9.73 19.65
CA LYS A 286 25.38 -8.38 20.18
C LYS A 286 24.77 -7.45 19.12
N LYS A 287 25.29 -7.48 17.91
CA LYS A 287 24.78 -6.68 16.78
C LYS A 287 23.33 -7.07 16.42
N ASP A 288 23.03 -8.36 16.39
CA ASP A 288 21.69 -8.86 16.07
C ASP A 288 20.70 -8.47 17.18
N MET A 289 21.10 -8.57 18.46
CA MET A 289 20.23 -8.16 19.56
C MET A 289 20.03 -6.65 19.60
N ASP A 290 21.05 -5.83 19.31
CA ASP A 290 20.94 -4.38 19.22
C ASP A 290 19.98 -3.97 18.10
N LEU A 291 20.06 -4.62 16.95
CA LEU A 291 19.12 -4.42 15.85
C LEU A 291 17.69 -4.80 16.25
N ALA A 292 17.53 -5.93 16.95
CA ALA A 292 16.25 -6.42 17.39
C ALA A 292 15.58 -5.48 18.39
N ILE A 293 16.27 -5.11 19.48
CA ILE A 293 15.71 -4.27 20.55
C ILE A 293 15.29 -2.90 20.00
N LYS A 294 16.11 -2.27 19.17
CA LYS A 294 15.85 -0.95 18.59
C LYS A 294 14.64 -0.93 17.65
N ASN A 295 14.38 -2.03 16.95
CA ASN A 295 13.43 -2.01 15.84
C ASN A 295 12.18 -2.87 16.05
N THR A 296 12.20 -3.78 17.01
CA THR A 296 11.08 -4.73 17.21
C THR A 296 10.48 -4.69 18.61
N PHE A 297 11.04 -3.92 19.55
CA PHE A 297 10.50 -3.74 20.88
C PHE A 297 9.09 -3.12 20.83
N ARG A 298 8.18 -3.65 21.64
CA ARG A 298 6.81 -3.15 21.82
C ARG A 298 6.37 -3.35 23.26
N PHE A 299 5.76 -2.35 23.87
CA PHE A 299 4.98 -2.54 25.09
C PHE A 299 3.72 -3.35 24.76
N GLU A 300 3.33 -4.24 25.66
CA GLU A 300 2.12 -5.07 25.55
C GLU A 300 1.02 -4.52 26.43
#